data_802352efd70e92bf949417a4f7954fe8
#
_entry.id   802352efd70e92bf949417a4f7954fe8
#
_cell.length_a   1.000
_cell.length_b   1.000
_cell.length_c   1.000
_cell.angle_alpha   90.00
_cell.angle_beta   90.00
_cell.angle_gamma   90.00
#
_symmetry.space_group_name_H-M   'P 1'
#
loop_
_entity.id
_entity.type
_entity.pdbx_description
1 polymer ?
#
loop_
_entity_poly.entity_id
_entity_poly.type
_entity_poly.pdbx_seq_one_letter_code
_entity_poly.pdbx_strand_id
1 'polypeptide(L)'
;MAQRRFPRHLAMLAASLLAACAAGSGGLADRSGRLIPGGGPGAAGGSVFGQYLVGRFAAEEQDTATAAESLLSALRADPDQPELIQRAFMAALMDGRADALRLARRLPDNLAAQLVLYGADVAAQRWERAEQRARTLSRQGPVQALQPVLIAWSLAGRGQAEAALAHLRPLAEQGRFRALNALHAALIADAANRAREAERFVRLALTDQPEPTLRLALLSAGIMQRAGRPAEAQRLLDRLAQSHDELALAALEPARAAVLGQRAIAAPADGIAEAYVALGAALRGQGLEEMAMLLARLALRLRPAFGPALFLLGDALTEAEQLPQALEALSRIPPEDPLFGPAQLRRAGLLDRLDRLPEAERLLAEASQRLAGLPQPLMRLGDILRRRSRFPEAAAAYDQAIARLEAVRPHDWPLFYARGIARERSGDWPGAEADFQRALSLSPDQPYVLNYLAYTWADRGERLEEARRMLERAVALRPQDGNIVDSLGWVLFRMGDIAGAIQQLERAVELEPRSATINDHLGDAYWAAGRQNEARFQWSRALTMDPEPAEAQRLREKLAGSLPASALPAALRR
;
A
#
# COMPACT_ATOMS: atom_id res chain seq x y z
N MET A 1 -2.13 -13.40 0.24
CA MET A 1 -1.72 -12.54 1.39
C MET A 1 -2.67 -12.82 2.54
N ALA A 2 -2.18 -13.44 3.59
CA ALA A 2 -3.00 -13.90 4.71
C ALA A 2 -3.42 -12.71 5.58
N GLN A 3 -4.69 -12.34 5.54
CA GLN A 3 -5.31 -11.44 6.52
C GLN A 3 -5.46 -12.19 7.85
N ARG A 4 -4.65 -11.86 8.84
CA ARG A 4 -4.91 -12.22 10.24
C ARG A 4 -6.08 -11.38 10.74
N ARG A 5 -7.29 -11.96 10.71
CA ARG A 5 -8.45 -11.41 11.43
C ARG A 5 -8.30 -11.76 12.90
N PHE A 6 -8.06 -10.77 13.76
CA PHE A 6 -8.24 -10.90 15.21
C PHE A 6 -9.73 -11.05 15.55
N PRO A 7 -10.08 -11.87 16.54
CA PRO A 7 -11.48 -12.16 16.84
C PRO A 7 -12.21 -10.94 17.43
N ARG A 8 -13.33 -10.57 16.82
CA ARG A 8 -14.24 -9.50 17.22
C ARG A 8 -14.76 -9.55 18.68
N HIS A 9 -14.52 -10.63 19.40
CA HIS A 9 -14.97 -10.82 20.79
C HIS A 9 -14.21 -10.01 21.83
N LEU A 10 -12.97 -9.56 21.55
CA LEU A 10 -12.23 -8.67 22.46
C LEU A 10 -12.68 -7.20 22.35
N ALA A 11 -13.16 -6.77 21.20
CA ALA A 11 -13.69 -5.40 21.01
C ALA A 11 -15.00 -5.16 21.79
N MET A 12 -15.85 -6.17 21.95
CA MET A 12 -17.08 -6.04 22.76
C MET A 12 -16.81 -5.97 24.27
N LEU A 13 -15.76 -6.60 24.78
CA LEU A 13 -15.38 -6.49 26.19
C LEU A 13 -14.76 -5.13 26.53
N ALA A 14 -14.01 -4.54 25.62
CA ALA A 14 -13.45 -3.20 25.77
C ALA A 14 -14.55 -2.11 25.71
N ALA A 15 -15.54 -2.24 24.82
CA ALA A 15 -16.67 -1.33 24.73
C ALA A 15 -17.56 -1.37 25.98
N SER A 16 -17.73 -2.53 26.61
CA SER A 16 -18.50 -2.68 27.84
C SER A 16 -17.80 -2.06 29.04
N LEU A 17 -16.47 -2.04 29.09
CA LEU A 17 -15.70 -1.38 30.15
C LEU A 17 -15.67 0.15 29.96
N LEU A 18 -15.69 0.67 28.75
CA LEU A 18 -15.77 2.10 28.46
C LEU A 18 -17.17 2.67 28.74
N ALA A 19 -18.23 1.91 28.48
CA ALA A 19 -19.61 2.31 28.81
C ALA A 19 -19.86 2.36 30.34
N ALA A 20 -19.20 1.49 31.10
CA ALA A 20 -19.27 1.51 32.57
C ALA A 20 -18.56 2.73 33.17
N CYS A 21 -17.55 3.30 32.49
CA CYS A 21 -16.89 4.53 32.97
C CYS A 21 -17.66 5.81 32.59
N ALA A 22 -18.54 5.79 31.60
CA ALA A 22 -19.35 6.96 31.18
C ALA A 22 -20.67 7.12 31.98
N ALA A 23 -21.14 6.08 32.68
CA ALA A 23 -22.40 6.09 33.43
C ALA A 23 -22.23 6.33 34.93
N GLY A 24 -21.05 6.67 35.43
CA GLY A 24 -20.75 6.80 36.85
C GLY A 24 -20.61 8.23 37.34
N SER A 25 -21.68 9.03 37.36
CA SER A 25 -21.80 10.21 38.21
C SER A 25 -22.24 9.85 39.65
N GLY A 26 -21.81 8.71 40.16
CA GLY A 26 -21.99 8.28 41.52
C GLY A 26 -20.65 8.24 42.23
N GLY A 27 -20.44 9.09 43.24
CA GLY A 27 -19.20 9.13 44.00
C GLY A 27 -18.86 7.78 44.62
N LEU A 28 -17.61 7.38 44.51
CA LEU A 28 -17.05 6.23 45.22
C LEU A 28 -16.93 6.58 46.70
N ALA A 29 -17.61 5.83 47.57
CA ALA A 29 -17.42 5.92 49.00
C ALA A 29 -16.18 5.11 49.42
N ASP A 30 -15.38 5.63 50.35
CA ASP A 30 -14.29 4.90 50.97
C ASP A 30 -14.81 3.81 51.93
N ARG A 31 -13.91 2.98 52.48
CA ARG A 31 -14.27 1.92 53.45
C ARG A 31 -14.90 2.44 54.77
N SER A 32 -14.98 3.75 54.96
CA SER A 32 -15.60 4.42 56.10
C SER A 32 -16.95 5.07 55.77
N GLY A 33 -17.47 4.94 54.54
CA GLY A 33 -18.75 5.47 54.08
C GLY A 33 -18.76 6.97 53.80
N ARG A 34 -17.60 7.64 53.70
CA ARG A 34 -17.52 9.05 53.31
C ARG A 34 -17.47 9.20 51.79
N LEU A 35 -18.38 10.00 51.24
CA LEU A 35 -18.37 10.43 49.87
C LEU A 35 -17.14 11.29 49.63
N ILE A 36 -16.28 10.87 48.71
CA ILE A 36 -15.19 11.69 48.17
C ILE A 36 -15.87 12.80 47.33
N PRO A 37 -15.58 14.09 47.56
CA PRO A 37 -16.19 15.15 46.78
C PRO A 37 -15.81 14.99 45.30
N GLY A 38 -16.78 14.65 44.47
CA GLY A 38 -16.61 14.69 43.00
C GLY A 38 -16.34 16.13 42.58
N GLY A 39 -15.28 16.37 41.82
CA GLY A 39 -14.99 17.65 41.21
C GLY A 39 -16.23 18.13 40.43
N GLY A 40 -16.60 19.40 40.58
CA GLY A 40 -17.80 19.98 40.02
C GLY A 40 -17.85 19.92 38.47
N PRO A 41 -19.02 20.22 37.86
CA PRO A 41 -19.23 20.15 36.41
C PRO A 41 -18.48 21.29 35.72
N GLY A 42 -17.19 21.05 35.42
CA GLY A 42 -16.29 22.03 34.82
C GLY A 42 -14.94 21.45 34.38
N ALA A 43 -14.63 20.20 34.75
CA ALA A 43 -13.42 19.52 34.33
C ALA A 43 -13.76 18.46 33.27
N ALA A 44 -13.81 18.84 32.01
CA ALA A 44 -13.69 17.94 30.89
C ALA A 44 -12.24 17.42 30.79
N GLY A 45 -11.69 16.87 31.90
CA GLY A 45 -10.36 16.29 31.99
C GLY A 45 -10.45 15.02 32.81
N GLY A 46 -10.40 13.85 32.17
CA GLY A 46 -10.23 12.57 32.86
C GLY A 46 -9.02 12.63 33.80
N SER A 47 -8.98 11.75 34.80
CA SER A 47 -7.81 11.67 35.71
C SER A 47 -6.52 11.51 34.90
N VAL A 48 -5.36 11.93 35.45
CA VAL A 48 -4.04 11.76 34.81
C VAL A 48 -3.83 10.32 34.32
N PHE A 49 -4.23 9.37 35.17
CA PHE A 49 -4.20 7.95 34.85
C PHE A 49 -5.16 7.60 33.71
N GLY A 50 -6.37 8.15 33.67
CA GLY A 50 -7.33 7.96 32.57
C GLY A 50 -6.78 8.50 31.24
N GLN A 51 -6.20 9.68 31.23
CA GLN A 51 -5.55 10.26 30.05
C GLN A 51 -4.36 9.42 29.59
N TYR A 52 -3.55 8.92 30.52
CA TYR A 52 -2.45 8.01 30.20
C TYR A 52 -2.96 6.71 29.54
N LEU A 53 -3.99 6.08 30.08
CA LEU A 53 -4.56 4.85 29.51
C LEU A 53 -5.18 5.07 28.14
N VAL A 54 -5.93 6.15 27.95
CA VAL A 54 -6.47 6.52 26.63
C VAL A 54 -5.36 6.75 25.64
N GLY A 55 -4.34 7.51 26.00
CA GLY A 55 -3.22 7.80 25.12
C GLY A 55 -2.39 6.56 24.79
N ARG A 56 -2.22 5.64 25.74
CA ARG A 56 -1.54 4.36 25.51
C ARG A 56 -2.34 3.46 24.58
N PHE A 57 -3.64 3.30 24.81
CA PHE A 57 -4.52 2.51 23.97
C PHE A 57 -4.57 3.07 22.55
N ALA A 58 -4.74 4.39 22.40
CA ALA A 58 -4.72 5.06 21.10
C ALA A 58 -3.40 4.85 20.36
N ALA A 59 -2.26 4.82 21.08
CA ALA A 59 -0.96 4.53 20.46
C ALA A 59 -0.85 3.08 19.98
N GLU A 60 -1.41 2.12 20.72
CA GLU A 60 -1.47 0.69 20.31
C GLU A 60 -2.39 0.50 19.09
N GLU A 61 -3.49 1.25 19.01
CA GLU A 61 -4.40 1.30 17.84
C GLU A 61 -3.90 2.23 16.72
N GLN A 62 -2.70 2.77 16.87
CA GLN A 62 -2.05 3.69 15.91
C GLN A 62 -2.82 5.01 15.67
N ASP A 63 -3.78 5.37 16.47
CA ASP A 63 -4.40 6.71 16.47
C ASP A 63 -3.45 7.74 17.09
N THR A 64 -2.55 8.24 16.22
CA THR A 64 -1.47 9.14 16.63
C THR A 64 -1.99 10.47 17.19
N ALA A 65 -3.13 10.96 16.70
CA ALA A 65 -3.72 12.23 17.13
C ALA A 65 -4.26 12.14 18.57
N THR A 66 -5.10 11.15 18.83
CA THR A 66 -5.64 10.89 20.20
C THR A 66 -4.53 10.53 21.17
N ALA A 67 -3.56 9.72 20.74
CA ALA A 67 -2.39 9.36 21.54
C ALA A 67 -1.60 10.60 21.99
N ALA A 68 -1.27 11.48 21.02
CA ALA A 68 -0.53 12.70 21.31
C ALA A 68 -1.30 13.65 22.23
N GLU A 69 -2.59 13.88 21.98
CA GLU A 69 -3.43 14.76 22.80
C GLU A 69 -3.52 14.27 24.24
N SER A 70 -3.85 13.00 24.43
CA SER A 70 -4.04 12.39 25.74
C SER A 70 -2.74 12.30 26.53
N LEU A 71 -1.63 11.84 25.92
CA LEU A 71 -0.34 11.74 26.60
C LEU A 71 0.28 13.11 26.91
N LEU A 72 0.11 14.12 26.05
CA LEU A 72 0.52 15.50 26.36
C LEU A 72 -0.35 16.11 27.46
N SER A 73 -1.64 15.75 27.56
CA SER A 73 -2.51 16.18 28.63
C SER A 73 -2.09 15.55 29.96
N ALA A 74 -1.83 14.24 29.98
CA ALA A 74 -1.31 13.56 31.17
C ALA A 74 0.04 14.15 31.62
N LEU A 75 0.95 14.44 30.68
CA LEU A 75 2.26 15.02 30.98
C LEU A 75 2.19 16.43 31.55
N ARG A 76 1.13 17.20 31.25
CA ARG A 76 0.93 18.51 31.89
C ARG A 76 0.63 18.42 33.37
N ALA A 77 -0.02 17.34 33.78
CA ALA A 77 -0.37 17.11 35.18
C ALA A 77 0.75 16.42 35.97
N ASP A 78 1.56 15.59 35.33
CA ASP A 78 2.76 14.96 35.91
C ASP A 78 3.97 15.18 34.99
N PRO A 79 4.60 16.36 35.03
CA PRO A 79 5.56 16.77 34.03
C PRO A 79 6.92 16.07 34.12
N ASP A 80 7.26 15.43 35.25
CA ASP A 80 8.61 14.90 35.48
C ASP A 80 8.71 13.38 35.41
N GLN A 81 7.61 12.69 35.12
CA GLN A 81 7.64 11.24 35.01
C GLN A 81 8.34 10.80 33.70
N PRO A 82 9.47 10.02 33.79
CA PRO A 82 10.30 9.70 32.63
C PRO A 82 9.58 8.90 31.55
N GLU A 83 8.78 7.89 31.94
CA GLU A 83 8.03 7.05 31.00
C GLU A 83 7.00 7.88 30.23
N LEU A 84 6.30 8.78 30.93
CA LEU A 84 5.30 9.63 30.30
C LEU A 84 5.92 10.64 29.34
N ILE A 85 7.11 11.18 29.66
CA ILE A 85 7.88 12.04 28.75
C ILE A 85 8.23 11.28 27.46
N GLN A 86 8.72 10.05 27.60
CA GLN A 86 9.11 9.24 26.43
C GLN A 86 7.90 8.90 25.55
N ARG A 87 6.78 8.48 26.15
CA ARG A 87 5.54 8.16 25.41
C ARG A 87 4.93 9.39 24.75
N ALA A 88 4.83 10.50 25.48
CA ALA A 88 4.33 11.76 24.93
C ALA A 88 5.23 12.31 23.82
N PHE A 89 6.55 12.14 23.93
CA PHE A 89 7.50 12.48 22.87
C PHE A 89 7.22 11.67 21.60
N MET A 90 7.14 10.34 21.69
CA MET A 90 6.89 9.49 20.53
C MET A 90 5.55 9.79 19.88
N ALA A 91 4.49 9.91 20.67
CA ALA A 91 3.16 10.26 20.15
C ALA A 91 3.15 11.63 19.46
N ALA A 92 3.76 12.66 20.08
CA ALA A 92 3.88 13.98 19.46
C ALA A 92 4.73 13.97 18.17
N LEU A 93 5.76 13.13 18.10
CA LEU A 93 6.59 12.99 16.89
C LEU A 93 5.82 12.29 15.78
N MET A 94 5.11 11.21 16.09
CA MET A 94 4.32 10.43 15.12
C MET A 94 3.12 11.23 14.60
N ASP A 95 2.52 12.09 15.43
CA ASP A 95 1.47 13.02 15.02
C ASP A 95 2.00 14.29 14.32
N GLY A 96 3.32 14.49 14.31
CA GLY A 96 3.96 15.65 13.67
C GLY A 96 3.90 16.94 14.49
N ARG A 97 3.56 16.90 15.79
CA ARG A 97 3.42 18.09 16.65
C ARG A 97 4.74 18.78 16.96
N ALA A 98 4.67 20.09 17.15
CA ALA A 98 5.82 20.91 17.52
C ALA A 98 6.40 20.53 18.91
N ASP A 99 5.56 20.03 19.82
CA ASP A 99 5.94 19.55 21.15
C ASP A 99 7.05 18.52 21.15
N ALA A 100 7.17 17.71 20.09
CA ALA A 100 8.25 16.73 19.93
C ALA A 100 9.65 17.37 20.11
N LEU A 101 9.87 18.59 19.61
CA LEU A 101 11.17 19.26 19.77
C LEU A 101 11.46 19.66 21.22
N ARG A 102 10.44 20.11 21.94
CA ARG A 102 10.57 20.49 23.36
C ARG A 102 10.88 19.25 24.21
N LEU A 103 10.16 18.15 23.97
CA LEU A 103 10.32 16.90 24.69
C LEU A 103 11.64 16.19 24.35
N ALA A 104 12.11 16.25 23.10
CA ALA A 104 13.39 15.70 22.67
C ALA A 104 14.58 16.19 23.52
N ARG A 105 14.54 17.45 24.00
CA ARG A 105 15.58 18.03 24.85
C ARG A 105 15.69 17.36 26.23
N ARG A 106 14.63 16.68 26.65
CA ARG A 106 14.55 15.96 27.94
C ARG A 106 14.95 14.48 27.82
N LEU A 107 15.24 14.01 26.58
CA LEU A 107 15.55 12.61 26.25
C LEU A 107 16.91 12.49 25.56
N PRO A 108 18.02 12.81 26.23
CA PRO A 108 19.34 12.87 25.60
C PRO A 108 19.82 11.54 25.02
N ASP A 109 19.42 10.42 25.61
CA ASP A 109 19.83 9.07 25.19
C ASP A 109 18.86 8.41 24.20
N ASN A 110 17.73 9.06 23.88
CA ASN A 110 16.75 8.53 22.95
C ASN A 110 17.14 8.87 21.50
N LEU A 111 17.30 7.84 20.66
CA LEU A 111 17.75 7.99 19.28
C LEU A 111 16.82 8.89 18.43
N ALA A 112 15.51 8.72 18.51
CA ALA A 112 14.56 9.54 17.78
C ALA A 112 14.63 11.01 18.23
N ALA A 113 14.82 11.25 19.53
CA ALA A 113 15.05 12.59 20.07
C ALA A 113 16.34 13.20 19.56
N GLN A 114 17.44 12.44 19.45
CA GLN A 114 18.68 12.91 18.85
C GLN A 114 18.50 13.31 17.38
N LEU A 115 17.73 12.54 16.59
CA LEU A 115 17.42 12.89 15.20
C LEU A 115 16.54 14.15 15.09
N VAL A 116 15.57 14.34 15.99
CA VAL A 116 14.77 15.56 16.07
C VAL A 116 15.65 16.77 16.39
N LEU A 117 16.57 16.63 17.36
CA LEU A 117 17.51 17.70 17.74
C LEU A 117 18.52 17.99 16.62
N TYR A 118 18.98 16.97 15.92
CA TYR A 118 19.81 17.11 14.71
C TYR A 118 19.08 17.95 13.66
N GLY A 119 17.84 17.60 13.34
CA GLY A 119 17.02 18.36 12.40
C GLY A 119 16.79 19.81 12.83
N ALA A 120 16.66 20.08 14.13
CA ALA A 120 16.54 21.44 14.67
C ALA A 120 17.85 22.24 14.52
N ASP A 121 19.01 21.60 14.69
CA ASP A 121 20.31 22.24 14.44
C ASP A 121 20.49 22.55 12.94
N VAL A 122 20.07 21.64 12.05
CA VAL A 122 20.06 21.82 10.59
C VAL A 122 19.14 22.99 10.17
N ALA A 123 17.89 23.01 10.65
CA ALA A 123 16.93 24.08 10.34
C ALA A 123 17.42 25.47 10.82
N ALA A 124 18.18 25.51 11.89
CA ALA A 124 18.83 26.72 12.41
C ALA A 124 20.20 27.02 11.77
N GLN A 125 20.60 26.25 10.75
CA GLN A 125 21.90 26.34 10.05
C GLN A 125 23.13 26.22 10.97
N ARG A 126 22.98 25.55 12.12
CA ARG A 126 24.07 25.29 13.08
C ARG A 126 24.83 24.03 12.68
N TRP A 127 25.47 24.09 11.51
CA TRP A 127 26.04 22.90 10.84
C TRP A 127 27.13 22.19 11.64
N GLU A 128 27.99 22.93 12.35
CA GLU A 128 29.02 22.31 13.22
C GLU A 128 28.41 21.50 14.34
N ARG A 129 27.35 22.02 14.95
CA ARG A 129 26.62 21.34 16.01
C ARG A 129 25.85 20.13 15.47
N ALA A 130 25.26 20.27 14.28
CA ALA A 130 24.62 19.16 13.59
C ALA A 130 25.63 18.05 13.28
N GLU A 131 26.81 18.39 12.74
CA GLU A 131 27.87 17.42 12.48
C GLU A 131 28.32 16.70 13.77
N GLN A 132 28.57 17.45 14.85
CA GLN A 132 28.96 16.86 16.12
C GLN A 132 27.90 15.89 16.63
N ARG A 133 26.61 16.27 16.56
CA ARG A 133 25.51 15.37 16.95
C ARG A 133 25.45 14.13 16.06
N ALA A 134 25.58 14.27 14.74
CA ALA A 134 25.61 13.15 13.83
C ALA A 134 26.74 12.16 14.16
N ARG A 135 27.92 12.64 14.55
CA ARG A 135 29.06 11.80 14.95
C ARG A 135 28.81 10.99 16.23
N THR A 136 27.95 11.48 17.12
CA THR A 136 27.60 10.79 18.39
C THR A 136 26.42 9.84 18.26
N LEU A 137 25.71 9.81 17.12
CA LEU A 137 24.61 8.87 16.90
C LEU A 137 25.08 7.41 17.00
N SER A 138 24.23 6.57 17.56
CA SER A 138 24.51 5.13 17.66
C SER A 138 24.79 4.51 16.29
N ARG A 139 25.79 3.64 16.22
CA ARG A 139 26.13 2.87 15.01
C ARG A 139 25.43 1.52 14.93
N GLN A 140 24.33 1.36 15.66
CA GLN A 140 23.56 0.12 15.70
C GLN A 140 22.21 0.29 15.00
N GLY A 141 21.64 -0.84 14.54
CA GLY A 141 20.34 -0.86 13.90
C GLY A 141 20.27 -0.11 12.57
N PRO A 142 19.04 0.24 12.10
CA PRO A 142 18.82 0.89 10.81
C PRO A 142 19.52 2.25 10.66
N VAL A 143 19.72 2.97 11.76
CA VAL A 143 20.35 4.31 11.77
C VAL A 143 21.83 4.27 11.40
N GLN A 144 22.48 3.11 11.48
CA GLN A 144 23.85 2.93 10.99
C GLN A 144 24.01 3.39 9.53
N ALA A 145 22.99 3.21 8.70
CA ALA A 145 22.99 3.65 7.30
C ALA A 145 22.97 5.18 7.16
N LEU A 146 22.31 5.88 8.10
CA LEU A 146 22.12 7.33 8.05
C LEU A 146 23.35 8.11 8.53
N GLN A 147 24.06 7.64 9.56
CA GLN A 147 25.11 8.42 10.21
C GLN A 147 26.14 9.01 9.22
N PRO A 148 26.71 8.22 8.28
CA PRO A 148 27.67 8.78 7.32
C PRO A 148 27.08 9.86 6.43
N VAL A 149 25.82 9.66 6.01
CA VAL A 149 25.10 10.57 5.14
C VAL A 149 24.79 11.89 5.86
N LEU A 150 24.36 11.83 7.15
CA LEU A 150 24.08 13.02 7.96
C LEU A 150 25.37 13.83 8.23
N ILE A 151 26.49 13.16 8.47
CA ILE A 151 27.80 13.83 8.60
C ILE A 151 28.17 14.53 7.29
N ALA A 152 28.05 13.86 6.15
CA ALA A 152 28.39 14.42 4.85
C ALA A 152 27.54 15.65 4.50
N TRP A 153 26.22 15.59 4.74
CA TRP A 153 25.34 16.75 4.53
C TRP A 153 25.62 17.90 5.49
N SER A 154 26.03 17.60 6.73
CA SER A 154 26.47 18.65 7.68
C SER A 154 27.74 19.35 7.20
N LEU A 155 28.72 18.59 6.67
CA LEU A 155 29.92 19.15 6.03
C LEU A 155 29.57 19.98 4.79
N ALA A 156 28.68 19.49 3.94
CA ALA A 156 28.18 20.23 2.77
C ALA A 156 27.51 21.56 3.19
N GLY A 157 26.74 21.54 4.29
CA GLY A 157 26.10 22.73 4.87
C GLY A 157 27.11 23.78 5.36
N ARG A 158 28.31 23.36 5.75
CA ARG A 158 29.45 24.25 6.09
C ARG A 158 30.20 24.74 4.85
N GLY A 159 29.74 24.45 3.63
CA GLY A 159 30.45 24.75 2.40
C GLY A 159 31.63 23.81 2.09
N GLN A 160 31.79 22.72 2.83
CA GLN A 160 32.93 21.79 2.73
C GLN A 160 32.55 20.57 1.86
N ALA A 161 32.08 20.81 0.64
CA ALA A 161 31.64 19.76 -0.27
C ALA A 161 32.74 18.71 -0.55
N GLU A 162 34.01 19.12 -0.66
CA GLU A 162 35.14 18.20 -0.86
C GLU A 162 35.28 17.22 0.33
N ALA A 163 35.24 17.74 1.57
CA ALA A 163 35.31 16.93 2.77
C ALA A 163 34.11 15.95 2.86
N ALA A 164 32.91 16.42 2.47
CA ALA A 164 31.72 15.58 2.42
C ALA A 164 31.87 14.42 1.42
N LEU A 165 32.38 14.69 0.23
CA LEU A 165 32.62 13.68 -0.79
C LEU A 165 33.75 12.72 -0.39
N ALA A 166 34.85 13.24 0.20
CA ALA A 166 35.92 12.40 0.74
C ALA A 166 35.43 11.46 1.84
N HIS A 167 34.48 11.90 2.68
CA HIS A 167 33.87 11.08 3.72
C HIS A 167 33.01 9.93 3.15
N LEU A 168 32.23 10.19 2.08
CA LEU A 168 31.33 9.17 1.50
C LEU A 168 32.02 8.25 0.49
N ARG A 169 33.09 8.69 -0.19
CA ARG A 169 33.75 7.94 -1.29
C ARG A 169 34.09 6.49 -0.94
N PRO A 170 34.81 6.16 0.15
CA PRO A 170 35.14 4.78 0.49
C PRO A 170 33.87 3.94 0.79
N LEU A 171 32.85 4.56 1.36
CA LEU A 171 31.58 3.89 1.69
C LEU A 171 30.71 3.67 0.45
N ALA A 172 30.82 4.52 -0.56
CA ALA A 172 30.16 4.38 -1.86
C ALA A 172 30.80 3.31 -2.73
N GLU A 173 32.11 3.06 -2.57
CA GLU A 173 32.85 2.08 -3.35
C GLU A 173 32.78 0.66 -2.74
N GLN A 174 32.83 0.51 -1.41
CA GLN A 174 32.98 -0.80 -0.75
C GLN A 174 32.08 -1.00 0.49
N GLY A 175 31.18 -0.07 0.82
CA GLY A 175 30.36 -0.12 2.03
C GLY A 175 29.11 -1.02 1.92
N ARG A 176 28.61 -1.49 3.07
CA ARG A 176 27.36 -2.26 3.16
C ARG A 176 26.14 -1.50 2.58
N PHE A 177 26.11 -0.17 2.70
CA PHE A 177 25.06 0.70 2.19
C PHE A 177 25.56 1.51 0.98
N ARG A 178 26.31 0.85 0.09
CA ARG A 178 27.00 1.44 -1.05
C ARG A 178 26.07 2.31 -1.90
N ALA A 179 24.92 1.79 -2.32
CA ALA A 179 23.99 2.51 -3.18
C ALA A 179 23.47 3.80 -2.54
N LEU A 180 23.13 3.77 -1.24
CA LEU A 180 22.69 4.94 -0.49
C LEU A 180 23.81 6.00 -0.39
N ASN A 181 25.02 5.59 -0.01
CA ASN A 181 26.15 6.49 0.11
C ASN A 181 26.55 7.09 -1.24
N ALA A 182 26.51 6.29 -2.31
CA ALA A 182 26.81 6.73 -3.67
C ALA A 182 25.75 7.74 -4.17
N LEU A 183 24.46 7.49 -3.92
CA LEU A 183 23.40 8.42 -4.28
C LEU A 183 23.60 9.78 -3.58
N HIS A 184 23.87 9.77 -2.26
CA HIS A 184 24.07 11.03 -1.54
C HIS A 184 25.36 11.72 -1.92
N ALA A 185 26.43 11.00 -2.26
CA ALA A 185 27.63 11.59 -2.84
C ALA A 185 27.34 12.24 -4.22
N ALA A 186 26.51 11.59 -5.06
CA ALA A 186 26.06 12.14 -6.33
C ALA A 186 25.26 13.44 -6.14
N LEU A 187 24.32 13.46 -5.18
CA LEU A 187 23.51 14.63 -4.87
C LEU A 187 24.35 15.80 -4.33
N ILE A 188 25.35 15.54 -3.46
CA ILE A 188 26.28 16.55 -2.96
C ILE A 188 27.16 17.08 -4.11
N ALA A 189 27.67 16.21 -4.97
CA ALA A 189 28.47 16.61 -6.12
C ALA A 189 27.66 17.46 -7.11
N ASP A 190 26.40 17.07 -7.40
CA ASP A 190 25.49 17.82 -8.25
C ASP A 190 25.17 19.21 -7.65
N ALA A 191 24.85 19.28 -6.34
CA ALA A 191 24.63 20.55 -5.65
C ALA A 191 25.84 21.47 -5.67
N ALA A 192 27.06 20.90 -5.64
CA ALA A 192 28.33 21.60 -5.75
C ALA A 192 28.78 21.91 -7.20
N ASN A 193 27.93 21.63 -8.22
CA ASN A 193 28.23 21.80 -9.66
C ASN A 193 29.39 20.94 -10.16
N ARG A 194 29.66 19.78 -9.56
CA ARG A 194 30.72 18.84 -9.94
C ARG A 194 30.16 17.72 -10.82
N ALA A 195 29.76 18.06 -12.04
CA ALA A 195 29.02 17.18 -12.95
C ALA A 195 29.69 15.81 -13.19
N ARG A 196 31.02 15.76 -13.41
CA ARG A 196 31.73 14.50 -13.63
C ARG A 196 31.74 13.59 -12.41
N GLU A 197 31.89 14.14 -11.21
CA GLU A 197 31.82 13.38 -9.96
C GLU A 197 30.40 12.90 -9.68
N ALA A 198 29.40 13.75 -9.91
CA ALA A 198 27.99 13.40 -9.79
C ALA A 198 27.63 12.21 -10.71
N GLU A 199 28.04 12.26 -12.00
CA GLU A 199 27.88 11.15 -12.94
C GLU A 199 28.54 9.86 -12.43
N ARG A 200 29.78 9.93 -11.97
CA ARG A 200 30.51 8.76 -11.43
C ARG A 200 29.75 8.12 -10.26
N PHE A 201 29.29 8.93 -9.31
CA PHE A 201 28.57 8.42 -8.16
C PHE A 201 27.18 7.89 -8.50
N VAL A 202 26.47 8.48 -9.49
CA VAL A 202 25.21 7.91 -10.01
C VAL A 202 25.45 6.49 -10.56
N ARG A 203 26.53 6.30 -11.36
CA ARG A 203 26.87 4.98 -11.89
C ARG A 203 27.13 3.96 -10.76
N LEU A 204 27.84 4.38 -9.71
CA LEU A 204 28.04 3.55 -8.51
C LEU A 204 26.73 3.23 -7.80
N ALA A 205 25.80 4.19 -7.66
CA ALA A 205 24.50 3.99 -7.03
C ALA A 205 23.62 3.00 -7.80
N LEU A 206 23.74 2.98 -9.13
CA LEU A 206 22.99 2.08 -10.01
C LEU A 206 23.67 0.73 -10.22
N THR A 207 24.92 0.53 -9.76
CA THR A 207 25.63 -0.76 -9.87
C THR A 207 24.86 -1.82 -9.08
N ASP A 208 24.66 -2.98 -9.68
CA ASP A 208 23.90 -4.11 -9.09
C ASP A 208 22.40 -3.79 -8.78
N GLN A 209 21.87 -2.75 -9.43
CA GLN A 209 20.46 -2.35 -9.33
C GLN A 209 19.82 -2.45 -10.74
N PRO A 210 19.50 -3.68 -11.21
CA PRO A 210 18.88 -3.86 -12.54
C PRO A 210 17.54 -3.14 -12.63
N GLU A 211 16.80 -3.11 -11.53
CA GLU A 211 15.54 -2.39 -11.34
C GLU A 211 15.69 -1.38 -10.19
N PRO A 212 16.17 -0.17 -10.47
CA PRO A 212 16.33 0.84 -9.45
C PRO A 212 14.95 1.28 -8.92
N THR A 213 14.89 1.57 -7.61
CA THR A 213 13.66 2.14 -7.03
C THR A 213 13.28 3.43 -7.75
N LEU A 214 11.97 3.75 -7.76
CA LEU A 214 11.47 4.98 -8.39
C LEU A 214 12.32 6.20 -8.02
N ARG A 215 12.55 6.42 -6.72
CA ARG A 215 13.28 7.62 -6.26
C ARG A 215 14.72 7.64 -6.73
N LEU A 216 15.42 6.51 -6.67
CA LEU A 216 16.79 6.40 -7.19
C LEU A 216 16.84 6.72 -8.68
N ALA A 217 15.91 6.20 -9.47
CA ALA A 217 15.88 6.43 -10.90
C ALA A 217 15.55 7.88 -11.26
N LEU A 218 14.56 8.53 -10.59
CA LEU A 218 14.22 9.93 -10.83
C LEU A 218 15.39 10.86 -10.49
N LEU A 219 16.02 10.68 -9.32
CA LEU A 219 17.17 11.48 -8.91
C LEU A 219 18.36 11.29 -9.84
N SER A 220 18.65 10.04 -10.21
CA SER A 220 19.71 9.69 -11.14
C SER A 220 19.49 10.30 -12.52
N ALA A 221 18.25 10.26 -13.05
CA ALA A 221 17.91 10.85 -14.33
C ALA A 221 18.15 12.38 -14.35
N GLY A 222 17.70 13.10 -13.30
CA GLY A 222 17.91 14.52 -13.17
C GLY A 222 19.40 14.89 -13.10
N ILE A 223 20.20 14.12 -12.34
CA ILE A 223 21.67 14.33 -12.25
C ILE A 223 22.34 14.03 -13.62
N MET A 224 22.00 12.93 -14.28
CA MET A 224 22.55 12.57 -15.60
C MET A 224 22.22 13.62 -16.65
N GLN A 225 21.01 14.17 -16.66
CA GLN A 225 20.63 15.28 -17.54
C GLN A 225 21.57 16.48 -17.37
N ARG A 226 21.81 16.92 -16.12
CA ARG A 226 22.69 18.06 -15.81
C ARG A 226 24.17 17.75 -16.04
N ALA A 227 24.56 16.48 -15.97
CA ALA A 227 25.92 16.02 -16.30
C ALA A 227 26.18 15.91 -17.82
N GLY A 228 25.22 16.31 -18.68
CA GLY A 228 25.36 16.24 -20.13
C GLY A 228 25.14 14.82 -20.70
N ARG A 229 24.37 13.98 -20.00
CA ARG A 229 24.02 12.61 -20.41
C ARG A 229 22.51 12.45 -20.65
N PRO A 230 21.88 13.26 -21.53
CA PRO A 230 20.43 13.25 -21.70
C PRO A 230 19.89 11.89 -22.16
N ALA A 231 20.61 11.18 -23.05
CA ALA A 231 20.17 9.88 -23.52
C ALA A 231 20.13 8.81 -22.41
N GLU A 232 21.00 8.88 -21.41
CA GLU A 232 20.98 7.98 -20.25
C GLU A 232 19.86 8.35 -19.29
N ALA A 233 19.66 9.65 -19.06
CA ALA A 233 18.55 10.16 -18.27
C ALA A 233 17.20 9.70 -18.83
N GLN A 234 17.00 9.85 -20.14
CA GLN A 234 15.78 9.40 -20.81
C GLN A 234 15.57 7.89 -20.68
N ARG A 235 16.60 7.09 -20.91
CA ARG A 235 16.51 5.62 -20.76
C ARG A 235 16.11 5.17 -19.36
N LEU A 236 16.54 5.89 -18.31
CA LEU A 236 16.10 5.61 -16.93
C LEU A 236 14.61 5.87 -16.77
N LEU A 237 14.12 7.00 -17.27
CA LEU A 237 12.70 7.36 -17.19
C LEU A 237 11.83 6.47 -18.08
N ASP A 238 12.29 6.10 -19.29
CA ASP A 238 11.56 5.21 -20.19
C ASP A 238 11.33 3.82 -19.58
N ARG A 239 12.31 3.29 -18.85
CA ARG A 239 12.13 2.02 -18.12
C ARG A 239 11.06 2.13 -17.03
N LEU A 240 11.03 3.23 -16.29
CA LEU A 240 9.96 3.47 -15.29
C LEU A 240 8.60 3.64 -15.95
N ALA A 241 8.55 4.36 -17.08
CA ALA A 241 7.32 4.61 -17.83
C ALA A 241 6.71 3.34 -18.44
N GLN A 242 7.49 2.28 -18.62
CA GLN A 242 7.03 0.97 -19.10
C GLN A 242 6.34 0.14 -18.00
N SER A 243 6.43 0.54 -16.75
CA SER A 243 5.72 -0.12 -15.66
C SER A 243 4.21 0.18 -15.72
N HIS A 244 3.40 -0.80 -15.31
CA HIS A 244 1.94 -0.61 -15.15
C HIS A 244 1.55 0.01 -13.82
N ASP A 245 2.50 0.15 -12.92
CA ASP A 245 2.28 0.78 -11.63
C ASP A 245 1.87 2.25 -11.85
N GLU A 246 0.96 2.73 -11.02
CA GLU A 246 0.60 4.15 -10.97
C GLU A 246 1.83 5.07 -10.78
N LEU A 247 2.90 4.55 -10.17
CA LEU A 247 4.18 5.25 -10.01
C LEU A 247 4.87 5.59 -11.34
N ALA A 248 4.53 4.89 -12.45
CA ALA A 248 5.00 5.24 -13.79
C ALA A 248 4.64 6.68 -14.18
N LEU A 249 3.53 7.22 -13.67
CA LEU A 249 3.12 8.62 -13.89
C LEU A 249 4.22 9.63 -13.50
N ALA A 250 5.06 9.30 -12.53
CA ALA A 250 6.19 10.16 -12.11
C ALA A 250 7.33 10.25 -13.16
N ALA A 251 7.33 9.35 -14.16
CA ALA A 251 8.30 9.32 -15.25
C ALA A 251 7.70 9.75 -16.60
N LEU A 252 6.40 10.07 -16.65
CA LEU A 252 5.69 10.57 -17.82
C LEU A 252 5.49 12.08 -17.75
N GLU A 253 5.13 12.72 -18.86
CA GLU A 253 4.83 14.15 -18.87
C GLU A 253 3.53 14.44 -18.08
N PRO A 254 3.43 15.56 -17.35
CA PRO A 254 4.44 16.64 -17.23
C PRO A 254 5.53 16.40 -16.16
N ALA A 255 5.44 15.33 -15.35
CA ALA A 255 6.38 15.05 -14.27
C ALA A 255 7.82 14.86 -14.77
N ARG A 256 7.98 14.24 -15.95
CA ARG A 256 9.26 14.01 -16.61
C ARG A 256 10.02 15.32 -16.85
N ALA A 257 9.35 16.35 -17.36
CA ALA A 257 9.95 17.65 -17.56
C ALA A 257 10.45 18.28 -16.24
N ALA A 258 9.69 18.13 -15.15
CA ALA A 258 10.08 18.61 -13.83
C ALA A 258 11.34 17.87 -13.32
N VAL A 259 11.40 16.54 -13.45
CA VAL A 259 12.55 15.73 -13.05
C VAL A 259 13.83 16.13 -13.79
N LEU A 260 13.75 16.36 -15.10
CA LEU A 260 14.90 16.69 -15.93
C LEU A 260 15.32 18.16 -15.79
N GLY A 261 14.35 19.06 -15.60
CA GLY A 261 14.57 20.51 -15.58
C GLY A 261 14.95 21.06 -14.20
N GLN A 262 14.55 20.42 -13.11
CA GLN A 262 14.75 20.94 -11.76
C GLN A 262 15.84 20.17 -11.00
N ARG A 263 16.55 20.90 -10.12
CA ARG A 263 17.49 20.27 -9.19
C ARG A 263 16.71 19.82 -7.94
N ALA A 264 16.86 18.55 -7.57
CA ALA A 264 16.16 17.97 -6.42
C ALA A 264 16.61 18.56 -5.09
N ILE A 265 17.90 18.98 -5.01
CA ILE A 265 18.53 19.53 -3.81
C ILE A 265 18.81 21.01 -4.04
N ALA A 266 18.08 21.87 -3.35
CA ALA A 266 18.30 23.32 -3.32
C ALA A 266 19.17 23.72 -2.12
N ALA A 267 19.03 23.03 -1.00
CA ALA A 267 19.77 23.25 0.23
C ALA A 267 20.23 21.92 0.86
N PRO A 268 21.28 21.91 1.69
CA PRO A 268 21.75 20.68 2.37
C PRO A 268 20.67 19.98 3.20
N ALA A 269 19.72 20.71 3.78
CA ALA A 269 18.57 20.15 4.49
C ALA A 269 17.69 19.25 3.60
N ASP A 270 17.61 19.55 2.29
CA ASP A 270 16.87 18.73 1.32
C ASP A 270 17.50 17.34 1.18
N GLY A 271 18.85 17.29 1.14
CA GLY A 271 19.57 16.03 1.05
C GLY A 271 19.42 15.16 2.30
N ILE A 272 19.28 15.77 3.47
CA ILE A 272 18.97 15.07 4.72
C ILE A 272 17.54 14.50 4.67
N ALA A 273 16.58 15.28 4.17
CA ALA A 273 15.21 14.81 3.99
C ALA A 273 15.15 13.62 3.01
N GLU A 274 15.93 13.66 1.91
CA GLU A 274 16.09 12.54 0.98
C GLU A 274 16.65 11.29 1.67
N ALA A 275 17.63 11.43 2.55
CA ALA A 275 18.20 10.30 3.29
C ALA A 275 17.17 9.61 4.19
N TYR A 276 16.35 10.40 4.87
CA TYR A 276 15.25 9.87 5.68
C TYR A 276 14.23 9.11 4.83
N VAL A 277 13.83 9.67 3.69
CA VAL A 277 12.89 9.01 2.78
C VAL A 277 13.47 7.73 2.19
N ALA A 278 14.73 7.74 1.75
CA ALA A 278 15.37 6.57 1.17
C ALA A 278 15.45 5.39 2.16
N LEU A 279 15.86 5.68 3.41
CA LEU A 279 15.86 4.65 4.46
C LEU A 279 14.43 4.23 4.86
N GLY A 280 13.51 5.18 5.00
CA GLY A 280 12.13 4.91 5.36
C GLY A 280 11.43 3.99 4.36
N ALA A 281 11.62 4.24 3.06
CA ALA A 281 11.08 3.38 2.00
C ALA A 281 11.67 1.96 2.04
N ALA A 282 12.98 1.83 2.30
CA ALA A 282 13.63 0.53 2.44
C ALA A 282 13.12 -0.25 3.65
N LEU A 283 12.89 0.42 4.78
CA LEU A 283 12.38 -0.21 6.01
C LEU A 283 10.91 -0.61 5.88
N ARG A 284 10.07 0.20 5.20
CA ARG A 284 8.71 -0.18 4.87
C ARG A 284 8.66 -1.47 4.05
N GLY A 285 9.51 -1.62 3.07
CA GLY A 285 9.63 -2.85 2.29
C GLY A 285 10.04 -4.09 3.11
N GLN A 286 10.47 -3.91 4.37
CA GLN A 286 10.80 -4.97 5.32
C GLN A 286 9.72 -5.14 6.41
N GLY A 287 8.57 -4.47 6.30
CA GLY A 287 7.51 -4.54 7.30
C GLY A 287 7.78 -3.73 8.58
N LEU A 288 8.59 -2.67 8.47
CA LEU A 288 8.91 -1.77 9.59
C LEU A 288 8.23 -0.41 9.40
N GLU A 289 6.90 -0.41 9.33
CA GLU A 289 6.05 0.73 8.99
C GLU A 289 6.21 1.89 9.98
N GLU A 290 6.26 1.61 11.28
CA GLU A 290 6.41 2.65 12.30
C GLU A 290 7.73 3.43 12.13
N MET A 291 8.81 2.73 11.78
CA MET A 291 10.09 3.38 11.52
C MET A 291 10.06 4.19 10.21
N ALA A 292 9.33 3.72 9.21
CA ALA A 292 9.11 4.46 7.96
C ALA A 292 8.33 5.75 8.23
N MET A 293 7.25 5.69 9.04
CA MET A 293 6.50 6.87 9.46
C MET A 293 7.38 7.87 10.22
N LEU A 294 8.15 7.38 11.19
CA LEU A 294 9.07 8.23 11.96
C LEU A 294 10.05 8.98 11.04
N LEU A 295 10.67 8.30 10.08
CA LEU A 295 11.60 8.90 9.14
C LEU A 295 10.90 9.88 8.19
N ALA A 296 9.70 9.58 7.73
CA ALA A 296 8.88 10.50 6.94
C ALA A 296 8.55 11.78 7.74
N ARG A 297 8.18 11.64 9.02
CA ARG A 297 7.94 12.80 9.91
C ARG A 297 9.20 13.64 10.12
N LEU A 298 10.37 13.01 10.28
CA LEU A 298 11.65 13.73 10.37
C LEU A 298 11.97 14.50 9.07
N ALA A 299 11.73 13.91 7.90
CA ALA A 299 11.89 14.56 6.61
C ALA A 299 10.95 15.76 6.46
N LEU A 300 9.67 15.63 6.87
CA LEU A 300 8.68 16.71 6.81
C LEU A 300 8.96 17.85 7.79
N ARG A 301 9.69 17.62 8.87
CA ARG A 301 10.16 18.69 9.75
C ARG A 301 11.21 19.57 9.08
N LEU A 302 11.97 19.05 8.12
CA LEU A 302 12.95 19.79 7.32
C LEU A 302 12.32 20.42 6.08
N ARG A 303 11.41 19.69 5.43
CA ARG A 303 10.70 20.12 4.21
C ARG A 303 9.20 19.79 4.34
N PRO A 304 8.36 20.71 4.84
CA PRO A 304 6.94 20.43 5.10
C PRO A 304 6.09 20.03 3.86
N ALA A 305 6.49 20.47 2.66
CA ALA A 305 5.84 20.15 1.39
C ALA A 305 6.63 19.11 0.56
N PHE A 306 7.46 18.27 1.20
CA PHE A 306 8.28 17.29 0.50
C PHE A 306 7.43 16.10 0.02
N GLY A 307 7.10 16.08 -1.28
CA GLY A 307 6.23 15.06 -1.89
C GLY A 307 6.65 13.63 -1.60
N PRO A 308 7.93 13.24 -1.74
CA PRO A 308 8.37 11.88 -1.42
C PRO A 308 8.13 11.47 0.04
N ALA A 309 8.28 12.39 1.00
CA ALA A 309 8.00 12.11 2.41
C ALA A 309 6.50 12.04 2.71
N LEU A 310 5.70 12.91 2.08
CA LEU A 310 4.23 12.88 2.17
C LEU A 310 3.67 11.59 1.56
N PHE A 311 4.24 11.14 0.44
CA PHE A 311 3.84 9.90 -0.22
C PHE A 311 4.18 8.67 0.64
N LEU A 312 5.41 8.60 1.17
CA LEU A 312 5.83 7.54 2.10
C LEU A 312 4.96 7.50 3.35
N LEU A 313 4.63 8.68 3.92
CA LEU A 313 3.74 8.79 5.07
C LEU A 313 2.32 8.33 4.73
N GLY A 314 1.79 8.73 3.58
CA GLY A 314 0.48 8.32 3.10
C GLY A 314 0.37 6.80 2.93
N ASP A 315 1.42 6.17 2.38
CA ASP A 315 1.50 4.72 2.23
C ASP A 315 1.52 4.01 3.59
N ALA A 316 2.38 4.44 4.50
CA ALA A 316 2.50 3.84 5.83
C ALA A 316 1.21 3.99 6.66
N LEU A 317 0.56 5.17 6.57
CA LEU A 317 -0.74 5.40 7.21
C LEU A 317 -1.86 4.53 6.59
N THR A 318 -1.77 4.26 5.28
CA THR A 318 -2.74 3.37 4.59
C THR A 318 -2.61 1.93 5.08
N GLU A 319 -1.38 1.44 5.25
CA GLU A 319 -1.09 0.10 5.80
C GLU A 319 -1.52 -0.01 7.27
N ALA A 320 -1.41 1.09 8.01
CA ALA A 320 -1.89 1.22 9.39
C ALA A 320 -3.42 1.46 9.51
N GLU A 321 -4.19 1.34 8.42
CA GLU A 321 -5.64 1.59 8.35
C GLU A 321 -6.07 3.02 8.77
N GLN A 322 -5.15 3.97 8.84
CA GLN A 322 -5.42 5.38 9.15
C GLN A 322 -5.77 6.17 7.88
N LEU A 323 -6.87 5.78 7.25
CA LEU A 323 -7.24 6.27 5.92
C LEU A 323 -7.47 7.78 5.83
N PRO A 324 -8.13 8.45 6.82
CA PRO A 324 -8.31 9.91 6.79
C PRO A 324 -6.96 10.65 6.83
N GLN A 325 -6.03 10.23 7.67
CA GLN A 325 -4.71 10.83 7.81
C GLN A 325 -3.85 10.57 6.57
N ALA A 326 -3.95 9.36 5.96
CA ALA A 326 -3.30 9.04 4.69
C ALA A 326 -3.80 9.96 3.57
N LEU A 327 -5.12 10.16 3.47
CA LEU A 327 -5.74 11.05 2.50
C LEU A 327 -5.25 12.50 2.67
N GLU A 328 -5.18 12.99 3.92
CA GLU A 328 -4.64 14.31 4.22
C GLU A 328 -3.17 14.44 3.81
N ALA A 329 -2.31 13.48 4.19
CA ALA A 329 -0.90 13.50 3.83
C ALA A 329 -0.70 13.58 2.32
N LEU A 330 -1.37 12.72 1.55
CA LEU A 330 -1.28 12.72 0.09
C LEU A 330 -1.86 13.99 -0.56
N SER A 331 -2.85 14.63 0.07
CA SER A 331 -3.46 15.88 -0.43
C SER A 331 -2.51 17.08 -0.41
N ARG A 332 -1.47 17.02 0.43
CA ARG A 332 -0.46 18.08 0.60
C ARG A 332 0.65 18.02 -0.45
N ILE A 333 0.70 16.98 -1.31
CA ILE A 333 1.70 16.87 -2.37
C ILE A 333 1.43 17.95 -3.42
N PRO A 334 2.41 18.84 -3.70
CA PRO A 334 2.22 19.95 -4.63
C PRO A 334 2.00 19.46 -6.08
N PRO A 335 1.23 20.21 -6.89
CA PRO A 335 0.93 19.84 -8.28
C PRO A 335 2.16 19.71 -9.20
N GLU A 336 3.25 20.42 -8.88
CA GLU A 336 4.54 20.40 -9.58
C GLU A 336 5.44 19.22 -9.18
N ASP A 337 5.11 18.51 -8.09
CA ASP A 337 5.88 17.33 -7.66
C ASP A 337 5.64 16.16 -8.61
N PRO A 338 6.67 15.41 -9.03
CA PRO A 338 6.51 14.22 -9.88
C PRO A 338 5.56 13.16 -9.30
N LEU A 339 5.40 13.10 -7.98
CA LEU A 339 4.49 12.17 -7.32
C LEU A 339 3.04 12.67 -7.25
N PHE A 340 2.72 13.85 -7.78
CA PHE A 340 1.35 14.37 -7.76
C PHE A 340 0.36 13.44 -8.46
N GLY A 341 0.67 12.98 -9.69
CA GLY A 341 -0.17 12.06 -10.44
C GLY A 341 -0.44 10.75 -9.66
N PRO A 342 0.59 10.01 -9.25
CA PRO A 342 0.43 8.84 -8.37
C PRO A 342 -0.40 9.11 -7.12
N ALA A 343 -0.18 10.25 -6.46
CA ALA A 343 -0.90 10.62 -5.24
C ALA A 343 -2.42 10.82 -5.50
N GLN A 344 -2.81 11.39 -6.65
CA GLN A 344 -4.24 11.52 -6.99
C GLN A 344 -4.92 10.14 -7.12
N LEU A 345 -4.25 9.17 -7.75
CA LEU A 345 -4.80 7.82 -7.90
C LEU A 345 -4.90 7.09 -6.55
N ARG A 346 -3.90 7.26 -5.67
CA ARG A 346 -3.96 6.74 -4.29
C ARG A 346 -5.08 7.37 -3.48
N ARG A 347 -5.22 8.69 -3.54
CA ARG A 347 -6.31 9.42 -2.87
C ARG A 347 -7.69 8.93 -3.32
N ALA A 348 -7.88 8.70 -4.62
CA ALA A 348 -9.14 8.15 -5.12
C ALA A 348 -9.43 6.75 -4.54
N GLY A 349 -8.42 5.89 -4.44
CA GLY A 349 -8.55 4.59 -3.78
C GLY A 349 -8.88 4.67 -2.29
N LEU A 350 -8.32 5.66 -1.57
CA LEU A 350 -8.64 5.93 -0.17
C LEU A 350 -10.07 6.46 0.01
N LEU A 351 -10.50 7.35 -0.87
CA LEU A 351 -11.88 7.87 -0.86
C LEU A 351 -12.89 6.74 -1.09
N ASP A 352 -12.60 5.80 -1.99
CA ASP A 352 -13.42 4.60 -2.19
C ASP A 352 -13.50 3.74 -0.92
N ARG A 353 -12.37 3.50 -0.24
CA ARG A 353 -12.33 2.76 1.03
C ARG A 353 -13.07 3.46 2.17
N LEU A 354 -13.13 4.80 2.14
CA LEU A 354 -13.87 5.63 3.09
C LEU A 354 -15.36 5.79 2.72
N ASP A 355 -15.83 5.09 1.70
CA ASP A 355 -17.20 5.17 1.16
C ASP A 355 -17.59 6.57 0.65
N ARG A 356 -16.60 7.34 0.18
CA ARG A 356 -16.73 8.69 -0.38
C ARG A 356 -16.63 8.67 -1.91
N LEU A 357 -17.41 7.78 -2.54
CA LEU A 357 -17.35 7.53 -3.99
C LEU A 357 -17.52 8.77 -4.86
N PRO A 358 -18.49 9.70 -4.60
CA PRO A 358 -18.64 10.90 -5.46
C PRO A 358 -17.39 11.79 -5.47
N GLU A 359 -16.62 11.79 -4.38
CA GLU A 359 -15.38 12.56 -4.30
C GLU A 359 -14.24 11.85 -5.05
N ALA A 360 -14.20 10.52 -5.01
CA ALA A 360 -13.25 9.74 -5.80
C ALA A 360 -13.47 9.95 -7.30
N GLU A 361 -14.72 9.89 -7.77
CA GLU A 361 -15.08 10.12 -9.17
C GLU A 361 -14.69 11.53 -9.64
N ARG A 362 -15.01 12.55 -8.85
CA ARG A 362 -14.62 13.94 -9.16
C ARG A 362 -13.11 14.10 -9.23
N LEU A 363 -12.39 13.57 -8.25
CA LEU A 363 -10.93 13.62 -8.20
C LEU A 363 -10.30 12.96 -9.43
N LEU A 364 -10.82 11.80 -9.86
CA LEU A 364 -10.32 11.10 -11.04
C LEU A 364 -10.69 11.80 -12.34
N ALA A 365 -11.85 12.45 -12.42
CA ALA A 365 -12.22 13.29 -13.55
C ALA A 365 -11.25 14.49 -13.70
N GLU A 366 -10.94 15.18 -12.60
CA GLU A 366 -9.96 16.27 -12.59
C GLU A 366 -8.54 15.77 -12.96
N ALA A 367 -8.12 14.61 -12.41
CA ALA A 367 -6.84 14.00 -12.76
C ALA A 367 -6.80 13.60 -14.24
N SER A 368 -7.90 13.06 -14.78
CA SER A 368 -8.03 12.69 -16.18
C SER A 368 -7.94 13.88 -17.15
N GLN A 369 -8.41 15.06 -16.73
CA GLN A 369 -8.26 16.30 -17.51
C GLN A 369 -6.80 16.82 -17.50
N ARG A 370 -6.17 16.81 -16.34
CA ARG A 370 -4.76 17.24 -16.19
C ARG A 370 -3.78 16.32 -16.90
N LEU A 371 -4.08 15.04 -16.94
CA LEU A 371 -3.28 13.97 -17.56
C LEU A 371 -3.99 13.47 -18.84
N ALA A 372 -4.39 14.40 -19.70
CA ALA A 372 -5.34 14.15 -20.81
C ALA A 372 -4.89 13.04 -21.78
N GLY A 373 -3.57 12.81 -21.94
CA GLY A 373 -3.02 11.74 -22.77
C GLY A 373 -2.83 10.39 -22.07
N LEU A 374 -3.05 10.32 -20.75
CA LEU A 374 -2.69 9.14 -19.96
C LEU A 374 -3.94 8.32 -19.56
N PRO A 375 -3.90 6.99 -19.69
CA PRO A 375 -5.04 6.12 -19.40
C PRO A 375 -5.27 5.87 -17.89
N GLN A 376 -4.24 6.02 -17.04
CA GLN A 376 -4.26 5.57 -15.65
C GLN A 376 -5.40 6.14 -14.78
N PRO A 377 -5.80 7.42 -14.86
CA PRO A 377 -6.94 7.93 -14.10
C PRO A 377 -8.25 7.23 -14.45
N LEU A 378 -8.46 6.93 -15.74
CA LEU A 378 -9.65 6.24 -16.23
C LEU A 378 -9.63 4.75 -15.88
N MET A 379 -8.46 4.11 -15.92
CA MET A 379 -8.28 2.74 -15.41
C MET A 379 -8.65 2.65 -13.93
N ARG A 380 -8.13 3.57 -13.11
CA ARG A 380 -8.46 3.62 -11.68
C ARG A 380 -9.97 3.84 -11.45
N LEU A 381 -10.61 4.70 -12.24
CA LEU A 381 -12.06 4.90 -12.18
C LEU A 381 -12.81 3.60 -12.51
N GLY A 382 -12.44 2.93 -13.58
CA GLY A 382 -13.00 1.63 -13.97
C GLY A 382 -12.87 0.59 -12.87
N ASP A 383 -11.69 0.51 -12.22
CA ASP A 383 -11.44 -0.42 -11.09
C ASP A 383 -12.34 -0.15 -9.89
N ILE A 384 -12.53 1.13 -9.53
CA ILE A 384 -13.41 1.53 -8.43
C ILE A 384 -14.87 1.18 -8.77
N LEU A 385 -15.34 1.57 -9.95
CA LEU A 385 -16.71 1.29 -10.40
C LEU A 385 -16.99 -0.22 -10.47
N ARG A 386 -16.05 -1.02 -10.97
CA ARG A 386 -16.16 -2.49 -11.01
C ARG A 386 -16.29 -3.10 -9.62
N ARG A 387 -15.47 -2.66 -8.64
CA ARG A 387 -15.60 -3.10 -7.23
C ARG A 387 -16.96 -2.73 -6.62
N ARG A 388 -17.54 -1.62 -7.05
CA ARG A 388 -18.87 -1.16 -6.63
C ARG A 388 -20.00 -1.78 -7.46
N SER A 389 -19.71 -2.79 -8.28
CA SER A 389 -20.69 -3.48 -9.16
C SER A 389 -21.38 -2.57 -10.18
N ARG A 390 -20.82 -1.37 -10.48
CA ARG A 390 -21.28 -0.47 -11.52
C ARG A 390 -20.63 -0.84 -12.86
N PHE A 391 -20.92 -2.06 -13.31
CA PHE A 391 -20.20 -2.70 -14.42
C PHE A 391 -20.33 -1.97 -15.77
N PRO A 392 -21.50 -1.47 -16.19
CA PRO A 392 -21.60 -0.72 -17.46
C PRO A 392 -20.74 0.54 -17.45
N GLU A 393 -20.70 1.26 -16.35
CA GLU A 393 -19.90 2.47 -16.20
C GLU A 393 -18.40 2.15 -16.12
N ALA A 394 -18.04 1.04 -15.48
CA ALA A 394 -16.67 0.54 -15.47
C ALA A 394 -16.17 0.22 -16.87
N ALA A 395 -16.99 -0.48 -17.68
CA ALA A 395 -16.66 -0.80 -19.06
C ALA A 395 -16.45 0.49 -19.89
N ALA A 396 -17.33 1.50 -19.75
CA ALA A 396 -17.17 2.78 -20.41
C ALA A 396 -15.90 3.55 -20.01
N ALA A 397 -15.51 3.48 -18.72
CA ALA A 397 -14.25 4.07 -18.25
C ALA A 397 -13.03 3.36 -18.87
N TYR A 398 -13.03 2.03 -18.94
CA TYR A 398 -11.98 1.27 -19.61
C TYR A 398 -11.94 1.51 -21.12
N ASP A 399 -13.10 1.70 -21.80
CA ASP A 399 -13.15 2.09 -23.22
C ASP A 399 -12.40 3.40 -23.46
N GLN A 400 -12.66 4.40 -22.61
CA GLN A 400 -11.96 5.68 -22.69
C GLN A 400 -10.47 5.55 -22.38
N ALA A 401 -10.08 4.67 -21.42
CA ALA A 401 -8.69 4.40 -21.12
C ALA A 401 -7.95 3.78 -22.32
N ILE A 402 -8.57 2.78 -22.96
CA ILE A 402 -7.99 2.12 -24.15
C ILE A 402 -7.86 3.12 -25.32
N ALA A 403 -8.83 4.01 -25.49
CA ALA A 403 -8.76 5.04 -26.53
C ALA A 403 -7.59 6.03 -26.36
N ARG A 404 -7.01 6.11 -25.15
CA ARG A 404 -5.82 6.94 -24.87
C ARG A 404 -4.49 6.20 -25.07
N LEU A 405 -4.51 4.91 -25.33
CA LEU A 405 -3.27 4.16 -25.63
C LEU A 405 -2.76 4.57 -27.01
N GLU A 406 -1.53 5.09 -27.09
CA GLU A 406 -0.88 5.38 -28.37
C GLU A 406 -0.66 4.10 -29.21
N ALA A 407 -0.34 3.01 -28.55
CA ALA A 407 -0.23 1.67 -29.11
C ALA A 407 -0.49 0.64 -28.02
N VAL A 408 -1.22 -0.41 -28.38
CA VAL A 408 -1.47 -1.53 -27.45
C VAL A 408 -0.21 -2.40 -27.38
N ARG A 409 0.33 -2.57 -26.16
CA ARG A 409 1.56 -3.31 -25.85
C ARG A 409 1.25 -4.59 -25.06
N PRO A 410 2.14 -5.59 -25.03
CA PRO A 410 1.92 -6.82 -24.26
C PRO A 410 1.49 -6.60 -22.82
N HIS A 411 1.99 -5.58 -22.19
CA HIS A 411 1.70 -5.23 -20.80
C HIS A 411 0.30 -4.62 -20.55
N ASP A 412 -0.44 -4.25 -21.59
CA ASP A 412 -1.81 -3.69 -21.46
C ASP A 412 -2.88 -4.79 -21.26
N TRP A 413 -2.50 -6.08 -21.25
CA TRP A 413 -3.44 -7.18 -21.06
C TRP A 413 -4.38 -7.02 -19.84
N PRO A 414 -3.94 -6.44 -18.68
CA PRO A 414 -4.83 -6.29 -17.53
C PRO A 414 -6.02 -5.38 -17.78
N LEU A 415 -5.84 -4.37 -18.65
CA LEU A 415 -6.90 -3.43 -19.00
C LEU A 415 -8.01 -4.12 -19.82
N PHE A 416 -7.64 -4.96 -20.79
CA PHE A 416 -8.60 -5.77 -21.55
C PHE A 416 -9.26 -6.82 -20.65
N TYR A 417 -8.52 -7.46 -19.76
CA TYR A 417 -9.06 -8.40 -18.80
C TYR A 417 -10.11 -7.73 -17.87
N ALA A 418 -9.78 -6.57 -17.31
CA ALA A 418 -10.69 -5.83 -16.43
C ALA A 418 -11.96 -5.36 -17.15
N ARG A 419 -11.83 -4.88 -18.41
CA ARG A 419 -12.99 -4.52 -19.24
C ARG A 419 -13.82 -5.75 -19.59
N GLY A 420 -13.19 -6.85 -19.93
CA GLY A 420 -13.86 -8.13 -20.19
C GLY A 420 -14.74 -8.57 -19.03
N ILE A 421 -14.23 -8.51 -17.80
CA ILE A 421 -15.02 -8.79 -16.59
C ILE A 421 -16.22 -7.81 -16.48
N ALA A 422 -15.99 -6.52 -16.69
CA ALA A 422 -17.05 -5.53 -16.59
C ALA A 422 -18.15 -5.76 -17.63
N ARG A 423 -17.80 -6.12 -18.86
CA ARG A 423 -18.72 -6.45 -19.95
C ARG A 423 -19.49 -7.73 -19.68
N GLU A 424 -18.82 -8.80 -19.24
CA GLU A 424 -19.47 -10.05 -18.88
C GLU A 424 -20.52 -9.82 -17.79
N ARG A 425 -20.15 -9.13 -16.70
CA ARG A 425 -21.06 -8.81 -15.59
C ARG A 425 -22.19 -7.83 -16.01
N SER A 426 -22.05 -7.14 -17.14
CA SER A 426 -23.08 -6.30 -17.75
C SER A 426 -23.96 -7.06 -18.75
N GLY A 427 -23.67 -8.34 -19.01
CA GLY A 427 -24.39 -9.16 -19.99
C GLY A 427 -23.90 -9.05 -21.43
N ASP A 428 -22.84 -8.29 -21.71
CA ASP A 428 -22.19 -8.22 -23.03
C ASP A 428 -21.12 -9.32 -23.17
N TRP A 429 -21.57 -10.56 -23.31
CA TRP A 429 -20.67 -11.70 -23.49
C TRP A 429 -19.79 -11.61 -24.76
N PRO A 430 -20.34 -11.26 -25.95
CA PRO A 430 -19.50 -11.16 -27.14
C PRO A 430 -18.34 -10.17 -26.99
N GLY A 431 -18.59 -9.01 -26.38
CA GLY A 431 -17.57 -8.02 -26.08
C GLY A 431 -16.57 -8.51 -25.03
N ALA A 432 -17.03 -9.21 -24.00
CA ALA A 432 -16.18 -9.79 -22.96
C ALA A 432 -15.25 -10.87 -23.53
N GLU A 433 -15.78 -11.80 -24.33
CA GLU A 433 -14.98 -12.86 -24.97
C GLU A 433 -13.86 -12.28 -25.86
N ALA A 434 -14.21 -11.26 -26.66
CA ALA A 434 -13.23 -10.57 -27.49
C ALA A 434 -12.11 -9.91 -26.64
N ASP A 435 -12.47 -9.32 -25.51
CA ASP A 435 -11.51 -8.71 -24.59
C ASP A 435 -10.60 -9.74 -23.92
N PHE A 436 -11.11 -10.87 -23.46
CA PHE A 436 -10.30 -11.95 -22.89
C PHE A 436 -9.36 -12.56 -23.92
N GLN A 437 -9.83 -12.79 -25.17
CA GLN A 437 -8.99 -13.24 -26.28
C GLN A 437 -7.91 -12.21 -26.61
N ARG A 438 -8.24 -10.91 -26.57
CA ARG A 438 -7.26 -9.84 -26.74
C ARG A 438 -6.21 -9.85 -25.63
N ALA A 439 -6.63 -9.99 -24.37
CA ALA A 439 -5.71 -10.12 -23.24
C ALA A 439 -4.75 -11.31 -23.41
N LEU A 440 -5.25 -12.47 -23.84
CA LEU A 440 -4.42 -13.65 -24.12
C LEU A 440 -3.51 -13.48 -25.35
N SER A 441 -3.93 -12.72 -26.36
CA SER A 441 -3.04 -12.40 -27.48
C SER A 441 -1.85 -11.52 -27.07
N LEU A 442 -2.02 -10.72 -26.04
CA LEU A 442 -0.98 -9.87 -25.45
C LEU A 442 -0.10 -10.63 -24.45
N SER A 443 -0.68 -11.55 -23.70
CA SER A 443 0.00 -12.37 -22.69
C SER A 443 -0.60 -13.78 -22.64
N PRO A 444 -0.11 -14.71 -23.50
CA PRO A 444 -0.74 -16.03 -23.73
C PRO A 444 -0.82 -16.93 -22.49
N ASP A 445 0.11 -16.76 -21.54
CA ASP A 445 0.22 -17.61 -20.35
C ASP A 445 -0.29 -16.90 -19.08
N GLN A 446 -1.28 -16.00 -19.20
CA GLN A 446 -1.90 -15.39 -18.04
C GLN A 446 -2.92 -16.33 -17.39
N PRO A 447 -2.59 -16.93 -16.24
CA PRO A 447 -3.42 -17.98 -15.65
C PRO A 447 -4.82 -17.49 -15.28
N TYR A 448 -4.95 -16.25 -14.82
CA TYR A 448 -6.25 -15.67 -14.44
C TYR A 448 -7.15 -15.41 -15.66
N VAL A 449 -6.58 -15.00 -16.80
CA VAL A 449 -7.36 -14.80 -18.03
C VAL A 449 -7.77 -16.14 -18.63
N LEU A 450 -6.83 -17.11 -18.68
CA LEU A 450 -7.12 -18.49 -19.09
C LEU A 450 -8.26 -19.08 -18.26
N ASN A 451 -8.17 -18.91 -16.94
CA ASN A 451 -9.16 -19.41 -16.00
C ASN A 451 -10.53 -18.76 -16.24
N TYR A 452 -10.60 -17.44 -16.28
CA TYR A 452 -11.88 -16.73 -16.37
C TYR A 452 -12.62 -17.04 -17.67
N LEU A 453 -11.94 -16.97 -18.81
CA LEU A 453 -12.52 -17.26 -20.12
C LEU A 453 -13.00 -18.71 -20.20
N ALA A 454 -12.15 -19.66 -19.81
CA ALA A 454 -12.46 -21.08 -19.87
C ALA A 454 -13.58 -21.48 -18.89
N TYR A 455 -13.57 -20.94 -17.67
CA TYR A 455 -14.67 -21.15 -16.71
C TYR A 455 -16.00 -20.65 -17.28
N THR A 456 -16.02 -19.44 -17.86
CA THR A 456 -17.24 -18.87 -18.43
C THR A 456 -17.76 -19.70 -19.60
N TRP A 457 -16.87 -20.21 -20.47
CA TRP A 457 -17.27 -21.16 -21.51
C TRP A 457 -17.85 -22.45 -20.92
N ALA A 458 -17.21 -23.01 -19.89
CA ALA A 458 -17.67 -24.21 -19.22
C ALA A 458 -19.05 -24.02 -18.58
N ASP A 459 -19.27 -22.90 -17.89
CA ASP A 459 -20.55 -22.58 -17.27
C ASP A 459 -21.66 -22.42 -18.33
N ARG A 460 -21.36 -21.83 -19.45
CA ARG A 460 -22.28 -21.72 -20.62
C ARG A 460 -22.44 -23.02 -21.40
N GLY A 461 -21.60 -24.02 -21.15
CA GLY A 461 -21.62 -25.28 -21.90
C GLY A 461 -21.04 -25.15 -23.32
N GLU A 462 -20.22 -24.14 -23.56
CA GLU A 462 -19.60 -23.82 -24.84
C GLU A 462 -18.11 -24.25 -24.84
N ARG A 463 -17.57 -24.69 -25.98
CA ARG A 463 -16.13 -24.96 -26.20
C ARG A 463 -15.44 -25.77 -25.07
N LEU A 464 -16.10 -26.76 -24.51
CA LEU A 464 -15.64 -27.48 -23.31
C LEU A 464 -14.24 -28.09 -23.46
N GLU A 465 -13.91 -28.66 -24.63
CA GLU A 465 -12.58 -29.23 -24.87
C GLU A 465 -11.46 -28.15 -24.92
N GLU A 466 -11.77 -26.98 -25.42
CA GLU A 466 -10.84 -25.84 -25.42
C GLU A 466 -10.68 -25.27 -24.01
N ALA A 467 -11.80 -25.12 -23.30
CA ALA A 467 -11.83 -24.70 -21.90
C ALA A 467 -10.98 -25.63 -21.01
N ARG A 468 -11.12 -26.94 -21.19
CA ARG A 468 -10.30 -27.93 -20.47
C ARG A 468 -8.81 -27.71 -20.68
N ARG A 469 -8.37 -27.62 -21.94
CA ARG A 469 -6.93 -27.39 -22.23
C ARG A 469 -6.39 -26.09 -21.63
N MET A 470 -7.20 -25.03 -21.66
CA MET A 470 -6.82 -23.74 -21.04
C MET A 470 -6.70 -23.85 -19.53
N LEU A 471 -7.62 -24.57 -18.88
CA LEU A 471 -7.60 -24.77 -17.43
C LEU A 471 -6.48 -25.70 -16.99
N GLU A 472 -6.19 -26.76 -17.75
CA GLU A 472 -5.00 -27.60 -17.53
C GLU A 472 -3.72 -26.76 -17.57
N ARG A 473 -3.63 -25.84 -18.54
CA ARG A 473 -2.50 -24.89 -18.62
C ARG A 473 -2.46 -23.93 -17.44
N ALA A 474 -3.61 -23.37 -17.03
CA ALA A 474 -3.72 -22.47 -15.89
C ALA A 474 -3.31 -23.16 -14.57
N VAL A 475 -3.75 -24.42 -14.35
CA VAL A 475 -3.35 -25.23 -13.19
C VAL A 475 -1.84 -25.52 -13.21
N ALA A 476 -1.26 -25.82 -14.37
CA ALA A 476 0.18 -26.03 -14.48
C ALA A 476 0.99 -24.77 -14.09
N LEU A 477 0.48 -23.59 -14.41
CA LEU A 477 1.10 -22.30 -14.07
C LEU A 477 0.87 -21.91 -12.60
N ARG A 478 -0.27 -22.28 -12.02
CA ARG A 478 -0.68 -21.94 -10.64
C ARG A 478 -1.27 -23.16 -9.90
N PRO A 479 -0.45 -24.18 -9.60
CA PRO A 479 -0.95 -25.44 -9.07
C PRO A 479 -1.48 -25.37 -7.62
N GLN A 480 -1.24 -24.27 -6.91
CA GLN A 480 -1.67 -24.05 -5.53
C GLN A 480 -2.83 -23.04 -5.42
N ASP A 481 -3.40 -22.61 -6.53
CA ASP A 481 -4.57 -21.72 -6.55
C ASP A 481 -5.84 -22.57 -6.61
N GLY A 482 -6.56 -22.65 -5.47
CA GLY A 482 -7.76 -23.48 -5.34
C GLY A 482 -8.88 -23.09 -6.30
N ASN A 483 -9.01 -21.80 -6.66
CA ASN A 483 -10.03 -21.34 -7.59
C ASN A 483 -9.74 -21.79 -9.04
N ILE A 484 -8.46 -21.83 -9.43
CA ILE A 484 -8.07 -22.33 -10.76
C ILE A 484 -8.26 -23.85 -10.84
N VAL A 485 -7.92 -24.57 -9.76
CA VAL A 485 -8.14 -26.03 -9.68
C VAL A 485 -9.63 -26.36 -9.68
N ASP A 486 -10.46 -25.59 -8.97
CA ASP A 486 -11.92 -25.71 -8.99
C ASP A 486 -12.50 -25.57 -10.41
N SER A 487 -12.05 -24.55 -11.14
CA SER A 487 -12.50 -24.33 -12.52
C SER A 487 -12.18 -25.52 -13.44
N LEU A 488 -11.02 -26.17 -13.24
CA LEU A 488 -10.71 -27.42 -13.96
C LEU A 488 -11.66 -28.54 -13.56
N GLY A 489 -11.94 -28.72 -12.28
CA GLY A 489 -12.93 -29.67 -11.78
C GLY A 489 -14.32 -29.41 -12.37
N TRP A 490 -14.73 -28.13 -12.43
CA TRP A 490 -16.02 -27.74 -13.00
C TRP A 490 -16.16 -28.07 -14.48
N VAL A 491 -15.13 -27.76 -15.30
CA VAL A 491 -15.18 -28.11 -16.73
C VAL A 491 -15.25 -29.62 -16.95
N LEU A 492 -14.50 -30.41 -16.18
CA LEU A 492 -14.57 -31.88 -16.23
C LEU A 492 -15.97 -32.37 -15.85
N PHE A 493 -16.59 -31.80 -14.82
CA PHE A 493 -17.97 -32.05 -14.47
C PHE A 493 -18.91 -31.75 -15.64
N ARG A 494 -18.81 -30.59 -16.26
CA ARG A 494 -19.66 -30.20 -17.39
C ARG A 494 -19.46 -31.07 -18.62
N MET A 495 -18.28 -31.67 -18.79
CA MET A 495 -17.98 -32.67 -19.83
C MET A 495 -18.52 -34.09 -19.50
N GLY A 496 -18.93 -34.33 -18.24
CA GLY A 496 -19.41 -35.65 -17.77
C GLY A 496 -18.32 -36.57 -17.23
N ASP A 497 -17.06 -36.09 -17.15
CA ASP A 497 -15.98 -36.81 -16.44
C ASP A 497 -16.11 -36.57 -14.93
N ILE A 498 -17.03 -37.30 -14.32
CA ILE A 498 -17.35 -37.15 -12.90
C ILE A 498 -16.20 -37.58 -12.01
N ALA A 499 -15.43 -38.60 -12.40
CA ALA A 499 -14.30 -39.09 -11.61
C ALA A 499 -13.16 -38.05 -11.60
N GLY A 500 -12.80 -37.51 -12.76
CA GLY A 500 -11.80 -36.43 -12.88
C GLY A 500 -12.26 -35.17 -12.18
N ALA A 501 -13.55 -34.83 -12.28
CA ALA A 501 -14.12 -33.68 -11.58
C ALA A 501 -13.94 -33.77 -10.07
N ILE A 502 -14.34 -34.92 -9.46
CA ILE A 502 -14.20 -35.14 -8.02
C ILE A 502 -12.74 -35.01 -7.59
N GLN A 503 -11.81 -35.61 -8.33
CA GLN A 503 -10.39 -35.54 -7.99
C GLN A 503 -9.87 -34.09 -7.92
N GLN A 504 -10.23 -33.25 -8.90
CA GLN A 504 -9.79 -31.85 -8.91
C GLN A 504 -10.53 -31.01 -7.86
N LEU A 505 -11.83 -31.23 -7.66
CA LEU A 505 -12.63 -30.50 -6.68
C LEU A 505 -12.26 -30.83 -5.24
N GLU A 506 -11.94 -32.09 -4.93
CA GLU A 506 -11.39 -32.49 -3.61
C GLU A 506 -10.09 -31.75 -3.34
N ARG A 507 -9.18 -31.70 -4.34
CA ARG A 507 -7.94 -30.90 -4.25
C ARG A 507 -8.20 -29.41 -4.10
N ALA A 508 -9.19 -28.85 -4.80
CA ALA A 508 -9.56 -27.44 -4.67
C ALA A 508 -10.06 -27.12 -3.24
N VAL A 509 -10.88 -28.00 -2.64
CA VAL A 509 -11.34 -27.87 -1.25
C VAL A 509 -10.17 -27.97 -0.25
N GLU A 510 -9.16 -28.79 -0.51
CA GLU A 510 -7.95 -28.86 0.33
C GLU A 510 -7.17 -27.53 0.29
N LEU A 511 -7.08 -26.90 -0.89
CA LEU A 511 -6.36 -25.62 -1.08
C LEU A 511 -7.15 -24.43 -0.53
N GLU A 512 -8.48 -24.39 -0.75
CA GLU A 512 -9.37 -23.30 -0.34
C GLU A 512 -10.61 -23.83 0.42
N PRO A 513 -10.42 -24.33 1.65
CA PRO A 513 -11.47 -25.06 2.38
C PRO A 513 -12.67 -24.18 2.80
N ARG A 514 -12.54 -22.85 2.69
CA ARG A 514 -13.56 -21.87 3.12
C ARG A 514 -14.27 -21.19 1.94
N SER A 515 -14.18 -21.71 0.74
CA SER A 515 -14.91 -21.19 -0.43
C SER A 515 -16.28 -21.88 -0.53
N ALA A 516 -17.36 -21.11 -0.48
CA ALA A 516 -18.73 -21.62 -0.65
C ALA A 516 -18.88 -22.26 -2.04
N THR A 517 -18.45 -21.60 -3.09
CA THR A 517 -18.55 -22.05 -4.48
C THR A 517 -17.81 -23.35 -4.72
N ILE A 518 -16.57 -23.50 -4.21
CA ILE A 518 -15.80 -24.73 -4.38
C ILE A 518 -16.49 -25.93 -3.68
N ASN A 519 -17.02 -25.71 -2.47
CA ASN A 519 -17.77 -26.75 -1.77
C ASN A 519 -19.10 -27.06 -2.47
N ASP A 520 -19.76 -26.08 -3.09
CA ASP A 520 -20.97 -26.32 -3.90
C ASP A 520 -20.66 -27.18 -5.12
N HIS A 521 -19.61 -26.86 -5.89
CA HIS A 521 -19.19 -27.64 -7.06
C HIS A 521 -18.82 -29.09 -6.69
N LEU A 522 -18.10 -29.29 -5.56
CA LEU A 522 -17.80 -30.64 -5.10
C LEU A 522 -19.08 -31.41 -4.69
N GLY A 523 -20.03 -30.73 -4.06
CA GLY A 523 -21.34 -31.29 -3.76
C GLY A 523 -22.08 -31.76 -5.02
N ASP A 524 -22.08 -30.96 -6.07
CA ASP A 524 -22.69 -31.27 -7.36
C ASP A 524 -22.02 -32.51 -8.00
N ALA A 525 -20.70 -32.59 -7.95
CA ALA A 525 -19.93 -33.71 -8.47
C ALA A 525 -20.20 -35.00 -7.69
N TYR A 526 -20.25 -34.94 -6.35
CA TYR A 526 -20.63 -36.09 -5.52
C TYR A 526 -22.06 -36.56 -5.79
N TRP A 527 -23.00 -35.62 -5.95
CA TRP A 527 -24.38 -35.99 -6.27
C TRP A 527 -24.47 -36.75 -7.60
N ALA A 528 -23.77 -36.24 -8.64
CA ALA A 528 -23.72 -36.89 -9.94
C ALA A 528 -23.08 -38.31 -9.90
N ALA A 529 -22.16 -38.52 -8.95
CA ALA A 529 -21.55 -39.83 -8.68
C ALA A 529 -22.43 -40.77 -7.83
N GLY A 530 -23.64 -40.34 -7.40
CA GLY A 530 -24.52 -41.11 -6.51
C GLY A 530 -24.14 -41.03 -5.01
N ARG A 531 -23.12 -40.26 -4.66
CA ARG A 531 -22.62 -40.03 -3.29
C ARG A 531 -23.45 -38.96 -2.57
N GLN A 532 -24.74 -39.25 -2.36
CA GLN A 532 -25.72 -38.24 -1.91
C GLN A 532 -25.45 -37.67 -0.51
N ASN A 533 -24.90 -38.47 0.40
CA ASN A 533 -24.61 -38.03 1.76
C ASN A 533 -23.45 -37.01 1.77
N GLU A 534 -22.40 -37.31 1.01
CA GLU A 534 -21.25 -36.42 0.85
C GLU A 534 -21.63 -35.11 0.13
N ALA A 535 -22.49 -35.21 -0.88
CA ALA A 535 -23.04 -34.03 -1.57
C ALA A 535 -23.77 -33.09 -0.59
N ARG A 536 -24.71 -33.66 0.21
CA ARG A 536 -25.45 -32.88 1.22
C ARG A 536 -24.53 -32.29 2.29
N PHE A 537 -23.47 -32.99 2.67
CA PHE A 537 -22.47 -32.47 3.59
C PHE A 537 -21.76 -31.26 3.01
N GLN A 538 -21.31 -31.32 1.75
CA GLN A 538 -20.60 -30.20 1.11
C GLN A 538 -21.52 -28.98 0.92
N TRP A 539 -22.76 -29.15 0.46
CA TRP A 539 -23.73 -28.05 0.34
C TRP A 539 -24.09 -27.41 1.69
N SER A 540 -24.24 -28.24 2.75
CA SER A 540 -24.48 -27.74 4.11
C SER A 540 -23.28 -26.93 4.59
N ARG A 541 -22.06 -27.40 4.32
CA ARG A 541 -20.81 -26.71 4.64
C ARG A 541 -20.70 -25.40 3.88
N ALA A 542 -21.01 -25.38 2.58
CA ALA A 542 -21.03 -24.17 1.75
C ALA A 542 -21.94 -23.07 2.35
N LEU A 543 -23.12 -23.45 2.85
CA LEU A 543 -24.03 -22.51 3.52
C LEU A 543 -23.44 -21.83 4.77
N THR A 544 -22.49 -22.47 5.46
CA THR A 544 -21.83 -21.89 6.64
C THR A 544 -20.71 -20.91 6.30
N MET A 545 -20.41 -20.70 5.02
CA MET A 545 -19.28 -19.90 4.52
C MET A 545 -19.69 -18.52 4.00
N ASP A 546 -20.85 -18.05 4.43
CA ASP A 546 -21.39 -16.73 4.06
C ASP A 546 -21.51 -16.55 2.53
N PRO A 547 -22.19 -17.49 1.80
CA PRO A 547 -22.36 -17.37 0.36
C PRO A 547 -23.21 -16.16 -0.01
N GLU A 548 -23.08 -15.68 -1.26
CA GLU A 548 -23.96 -14.65 -1.77
C GLU A 548 -25.45 -15.06 -1.69
N PRO A 549 -26.39 -14.11 -1.51
CA PRO A 549 -27.81 -14.44 -1.30
C PRO A 549 -28.41 -15.39 -2.36
N ALA A 550 -28.05 -15.20 -3.63
CA ALA A 550 -28.53 -16.05 -4.73
C ALA A 550 -27.91 -17.48 -4.66
N GLU A 551 -26.64 -17.59 -4.27
CA GLU A 551 -25.96 -18.87 -4.07
C GLU A 551 -26.54 -19.61 -2.85
N ALA A 552 -26.75 -18.88 -1.74
CA ALA A 552 -27.39 -19.45 -0.55
C ALA A 552 -28.80 -20.03 -0.86
N GLN A 553 -29.56 -19.35 -1.71
CA GLN A 553 -30.87 -19.82 -2.12
C GLN A 553 -30.76 -21.14 -2.93
N ARG A 554 -29.85 -21.19 -3.91
CA ARG A 554 -29.61 -22.42 -4.70
C ARG A 554 -29.17 -23.61 -3.82
N LEU A 555 -28.28 -23.36 -2.85
CA LEU A 555 -27.83 -24.39 -1.90
C LEU A 555 -28.96 -24.91 -1.04
N ARG A 556 -29.88 -24.08 -0.56
CA ARG A 556 -31.07 -24.51 0.20
C ARG A 556 -32.00 -25.37 -0.66
N GLU A 557 -32.18 -25.01 -1.92
CA GLU A 557 -33.00 -25.79 -2.87
C GLU A 557 -32.39 -27.15 -3.15
N LYS A 558 -31.07 -27.26 -3.35
CA LYS A 558 -30.34 -28.53 -3.49
C LYS A 558 -30.50 -29.40 -2.25
N LEU A 559 -30.41 -28.85 -1.05
CA LEU A 559 -30.56 -29.58 0.21
C LEU A 559 -32.00 -30.04 0.46
N ALA A 560 -33.01 -29.27 0.06
CA ALA A 560 -34.43 -29.61 0.24
C ALA A 560 -34.90 -30.71 -0.75
N GLY A 561 -34.30 -30.77 -1.92
CA GLY A 561 -34.72 -31.68 -2.98
C GLY A 561 -33.56 -32.54 -3.50
N SER A 562 -33.06 -32.14 -4.65
CA SER A 562 -31.95 -32.78 -5.37
C SER A 562 -31.30 -31.79 -6.30
N LEU A 563 -30.14 -32.13 -6.85
CA LEU A 563 -29.54 -31.34 -7.93
C LEU A 563 -30.52 -31.28 -9.11
N PRO A 564 -30.92 -30.07 -9.59
CA PRO A 564 -31.83 -29.97 -10.73
C PRO A 564 -31.22 -30.66 -11.97
N ALA A 565 -32.06 -31.33 -12.76
CA ALA A 565 -31.62 -32.01 -13.98
C ALA A 565 -30.90 -31.05 -14.95
N SER A 566 -31.26 -29.75 -14.94
CA SER A 566 -30.61 -28.72 -15.73
C SER A 566 -29.16 -28.46 -15.30
N ALA A 567 -28.82 -28.70 -14.04
CA ALA A 567 -27.47 -28.53 -13.50
C ALA A 567 -26.57 -29.76 -13.78
N LEU A 568 -27.13 -30.90 -14.08
CA LEU A 568 -26.36 -32.09 -14.48
C LEU A 568 -25.71 -31.89 -15.86
N PRO A 569 -24.53 -32.49 -16.10
CA PRO A 569 -23.91 -32.55 -17.44
C PRO A 569 -24.91 -33.07 -18.49
N ALA A 570 -24.82 -32.55 -19.71
CA ALA A 570 -25.74 -32.96 -20.80
C ALA A 570 -25.74 -34.47 -21.02
N ALA A 571 -24.61 -35.12 -20.84
CA ALA A 571 -24.46 -36.60 -20.95
C ALA A 571 -25.23 -37.39 -19.87
N LEU A 572 -25.59 -36.75 -18.74
CA LEU A 572 -26.28 -37.37 -17.61
C LEU A 572 -27.76 -36.94 -17.49
N ARG A 573 -28.23 -36.08 -18.37
CA ARG A 573 -29.65 -35.70 -18.44
C ARG A 573 -30.47 -36.77 -19.15
N ARG A 574 -30.92 -37.79 -18.43
CA ARG A 574 -31.84 -38.82 -18.94
C ARG A 574 -33.24 -38.61 -18.38
#